data_b817692e5a4b3edf2ddae2bd84de6a76
#
_entry.id   b817692e5a4b3edf2ddae2bd84de6a76
#
_cell.length_a   1.000
_cell.length_b   1.000
_cell.length_c   1.000
_cell.angle_alpha   90.00
_cell.angle_beta   90.00
_cell.angle_gamma   90.00
#
_symmetry.space_group_name_H-M   'P 1'
#
loop_
_entity.id
_entity.type
_entity.pdbx_description
1 polymer ?
#
loop_
_entity_poly.entity_id
_entity_poly.type
_entity_poly.pdbx_seq_one_letter_code
_entity_poly.pdbx_strand_id
1 'polypeptide(L)'
;MKSLKKIRANTLVWLTHQVALPMLLIIRKPKEFPYNMQQLQALPEGTLGRELALFIRCNGLHLLRYYEKHDIKHVIFGYPSTEDGEVCLQYFMLGNGHVSFPVLITVIFGALFMPEYYSRFAKAYQRGKQTPSLDKVEWFDLIPLQLKAVQAQYSLHI
;
A
#
# COMPACT_ATOMS: atom_id res chain seq x y z
N MET A 1 18.56 -11.84 14.49
CA MET A 1 17.78 -11.51 13.28
C MET A 1 16.28 -11.33 13.54
N LYS A 2 15.55 -12.22 14.22
CA LYS A 2 14.10 -12.05 14.52
C LYS A 2 13.77 -10.77 15.31
N SER A 3 14.63 -10.38 16.27
CA SER A 3 14.44 -9.16 17.08
C SER A 3 14.54 -7.87 16.26
N LEU A 4 15.51 -7.77 15.36
CA LEU A 4 15.71 -6.57 14.51
C LEU A 4 14.52 -6.34 13.56
N LYS A 5 14.02 -7.41 12.93
CA LYS A 5 12.82 -7.34 12.07
C LYS A 5 11.60 -6.85 12.85
N LYS A 6 11.41 -7.37 14.09
CA LYS A 6 10.30 -6.92 14.94
C LYS A 6 10.42 -5.44 15.33
N ILE A 7 11.64 -4.96 15.62
CA ILE A 7 11.88 -3.53 15.92
C ILE A 7 11.53 -2.68 14.70
N ARG A 8 12.02 -3.03 13.51
CA ARG A 8 11.74 -2.31 12.26
C ARG A 8 10.24 -2.29 11.95
N ALA A 9 9.56 -3.43 12.03
CA ALA A 9 8.12 -3.52 11.83
C ALA A 9 7.35 -2.62 12.81
N ASN A 10 7.69 -2.66 14.10
CA ASN A 10 7.08 -1.81 15.11
C ASN A 10 7.33 -0.32 14.83
N THR A 11 8.53 0.05 14.37
CA THR A 11 8.86 1.44 14.01
C THR A 11 8.04 1.90 12.80
N LEU A 12 7.88 1.07 11.78
CA LEU A 12 7.06 1.39 10.62
C LEU A 12 5.58 1.55 10.99
N VAL A 13 5.05 0.64 11.82
CA VAL A 13 3.68 0.75 12.37
C VAL A 13 3.53 2.04 13.15
N TRP A 14 4.48 2.37 14.02
CA TRP A 14 4.46 3.62 14.78
C TRP A 14 4.48 4.86 13.86
N LEU A 15 5.37 4.89 12.85
CA LEU A 15 5.42 5.96 11.86
C LEU A 15 4.09 6.12 11.12
N THR A 16 3.46 5.01 10.74
CA THR A 16 2.15 5.02 10.08
C THR A 16 1.07 5.60 10.99
N HIS A 17 0.93 5.09 12.20
CA HIS A 17 -0.17 5.43 13.11
C HIS A 17 0.01 6.79 13.79
N GLN A 18 1.22 7.14 14.19
CA GLN A 18 1.48 8.36 14.96
C GLN A 18 1.87 9.57 14.10
N VAL A 19 2.29 9.33 12.86
CA VAL A 19 2.77 10.41 11.99
C VAL A 19 1.93 10.51 10.72
N ALA A 20 1.85 9.44 9.93
CA ALA A 20 1.22 9.49 8.62
C ALA A 20 -0.31 9.68 8.70
N LEU A 21 -1.00 8.91 9.54
CA LEU A 21 -2.45 9.01 9.70
C LEU A 21 -2.92 10.36 10.24
N PRO A 22 -2.40 10.90 11.36
CA PRO A 22 -2.81 12.21 11.85
C PRO A 22 -2.56 13.33 10.83
N MET A 23 -1.43 13.26 10.13
CA MET A 23 -1.08 14.25 9.13
C MET A 23 -2.03 14.21 7.91
N LEU A 24 -2.43 13.01 7.47
CA LEU A 24 -3.43 12.86 6.40
C LEU A 24 -4.79 13.45 6.80
N LEU A 25 -5.20 13.27 8.06
CA LEU A 25 -6.47 13.79 8.57
C LEU A 25 -6.50 15.32 8.69
N ILE A 26 -5.34 15.94 8.96
CA ILE A 26 -5.22 17.41 9.09
C ILE A 26 -5.19 18.07 7.69
N ILE A 27 -4.46 17.48 6.74
CA ILE A 27 -4.18 18.11 5.45
C ILE A 27 -5.28 17.85 4.41
N ARG A 28 -5.99 16.74 4.50
CA ARG A 28 -7.01 16.32 3.54
C ARG A 28 -8.32 16.00 4.26
N LYS A 29 -9.47 16.38 3.66
CA LYS A 29 -10.77 15.76 3.95
C LYS A 29 -10.88 14.52 3.08
N PRO A 30 -10.46 13.34 3.56
CA PRO A 30 -10.45 12.15 2.73
C PRO A 30 -11.89 11.70 2.47
N LYS A 31 -12.14 11.25 1.24
CA LYS A 31 -13.42 10.63 0.85
C LYS A 31 -13.62 9.38 1.71
N GLU A 32 -14.81 9.23 2.28
CA GLU A 32 -15.13 8.04 3.06
C GLU A 32 -15.15 6.79 2.18
N PHE A 33 -14.63 5.70 2.73
CA PHE A 33 -14.65 4.42 2.06
C PHE A 33 -16.07 3.84 2.12
N PRO A 34 -16.69 3.51 0.97
CA PRO A 34 -18.11 3.17 0.91
C PRO A 34 -18.44 1.73 1.32
N TYR A 35 -17.44 0.93 1.72
CA TYR A 35 -17.62 -0.49 2.06
C TYR A 35 -17.17 -0.79 3.48
N ASN A 36 -17.90 -1.68 4.16
CA ASN A 36 -17.44 -2.35 5.37
C ASN A 36 -16.90 -3.75 5.06
N MET A 37 -16.32 -4.43 6.05
CA MET A 37 -15.75 -5.76 5.86
C MET A 37 -16.75 -6.80 5.37
N GLN A 38 -18.00 -6.77 5.83
CA GLN A 38 -19.03 -7.71 5.40
C GLN A 38 -19.40 -7.50 3.93
N GLN A 39 -19.51 -6.24 3.51
CA GLN A 39 -19.79 -5.89 2.11
C GLN A 39 -18.63 -6.31 1.19
N LEU A 40 -17.38 -6.09 1.61
CA LEU A 40 -16.21 -6.55 0.84
C LEU A 40 -16.18 -8.08 0.71
N GLN A 41 -16.49 -8.80 1.79
CA GLN A 41 -16.56 -10.27 1.78
C GLN A 41 -17.70 -10.83 0.94
N ALA A 42 -18.77 -10.08 0.75
CA ALA A 42 -19.90 -10.46 -0.07
C ALA A 42 -19.68 -10.23 -1.58
N LEU A 43 -18.63 -9.52 -1.97
CA LEU A 43 -18.30 -9.31 -3.37
C LEU A 43 -17.89 -10.64 -4.05
N PRO A 44 -18.11 -10.77 -5.36
CA PRO A 44 -17.69 -11.95 -6.12
C PRO A 44 -16.21 -12.27 -5.97
N GLU A 45 -15.86 -13.55 -6.05
CA GLU A 45 -14.46 -13.98 -6.01
C GLU A 45 -13.63 -13.34 -7.12
N GLY A 46 -12.36 -13.04 -6.82
CA GLY A 46 -11.43 -12.39 -7.74
C GLY A 46 -11.64 -10.90 -7.91
N THR A 47 -12.68 -10.29 -7.33
CA THR A 47 -12.81 -8.83 -7.29
C THR A 47 -11.80 -8.21 -6.34
N LEU A 48 -11.34 -6.99 -6.66
CA LEU A 48 -10.41 -6.26 -5.81
C LEU A 48 -10.90 -6.15 -4.36
N GLY A 49 -12.19 -5.90 -4.14
CA GLY A 49 -12.75 -5.78 -2.80
C GLY A 49 -12.74 -7.10 -2.03
N ARG A 50 -13.03 -8.23 -2.70
CA ARG A 50 -12.93 -9.56 -2.08
C ARG A 50 -11.49 -9.88 -1.69
N GLU A 51 -10.54 -9.61 -2.58
CA GLU A 51 -9.11 -9.80 -2.34
C GLU A 51 -8.58 -8.87 -1.25
N LEU A 52 -9.08 -7.63 -1.15
CA LEU A 52 -8.79 -6.71 -0.06
C LEU A 52 -9.25 -7.27 1.29
N ALA A 53 -10.47 -7.80 1.36
CA ALA A 53 -10.97 -8.44 2.59
C ALA A 53 -10.11 -9.65 3.00
N LEU A 54 -9.67 -10.45 2.03
CA LEU A 54 -8.77 -11.58 2.27
C LEU A 54 -7.40 -11.09 2.74
N PHE A 55 -6.82 -10.09 2.10
CA PHE A 55 -5.55 -9.47 2.48
C PHE A 55 -5.58 -8.99 3.95
N ILE A 56 -6.59 -8.20 4.32
CA ILE A 56 -6.76 -7.69 5.68
C ILE A 56 -6.85 -8.84 6.68
N ARG A 57 -7.70 -9.84 6.41
CA ARG A 57 -7.90 -10.98 7.33
C ARG A 57 -6.66 -11.85 7.47
N CYS A 58 -6.01 -12.20 6.35
CA CYS A 58 -4.83 -13.09 6.36
C CYS A 58 -3.62 -12.46 7.05
N ASN A 59 -3.53 -11.13 7.06
CA ASN A 59 -2.46 -10.40 7.74
C ASN A 59 -2.83 -9.99 9.18
N GLY A 60 -4.01 -10.38 9.69
CA GLY A 60 -4.46 -9.98 11.04
C GLY A 60 -4.66 -8.47 11.19
N LEU A 61 -4.96 -7.79 10.09
CA LEU A 61 -5.18 -6.34 10.05
C LEU A 61 -6.65 -6.00 10.31
N HIS A 62 -6.92 -4.73 10.51
CA HIS A 62 -8.26 -4.16 10.57
C HIS A 62 -8.42 -3.12 9.47
N LEU A 63 -9.64 -2.99 8.94
CA LEU A 63 -9.97 -1.91 8.01
C LEU A 63 -9.90 -0.57 8.76
N LEU A 64 -8.83 0.18 8.50
CA LEU A 64 -8.57 1.46 9.16
C LEU A 64 -9.17 2.60 8.34
N ARG A 65 -10.05 3.38 8.97
CA ARG A 65 -10.68 4.54 8.34
C ARG A 65 -9.63 5.49 7.77
N TYR A 66 -9.80 5.85 6.51
CA TYR A 66 -8.93 6.72 5.71
C TYR A 66 -7.56 6.12 5.31
N TYR A 67 -7.32 4.86 5.64
CA TYR A 67 -6.10 4.14 5.24
C TYR A 67 -6.35 3.11 4.12
N GLU A 68 -7.59 2.93 3.73
CA GLU A 68 -8.05 1.89 2.79
C GLU A 68 -7.33 1.98 1.43
N LYS A 69 -7.05 3.20 0.96
CA LYS A 69 -6.29 3.41 -0.30
C LYS A 69 -4.88 2.82 -0.25
N HIS A 70 -4.27 2.76 0.92
CA HIS A 70 -2.97 2.14 1.11
C HIS A 70 -3.07 0.62 0.97
N ASP A 71 -4.04 0.01 1.65
CA ASP A 71 -4.25 -1.43 1.60
C ASP A 71 -4.66 -1.90 0.19
N ILE A 72 -5.49 -1.13 -0.50
CA ILE A 72 -5.85 -1.34 -1.91
C ILE A 72 -4.59 -1.41 -2.79
N LYS A 73 -3.62 -0.53 -2.57
CA LYS A 73 -2.36 -0.52 -3.33
C LYS A 73 -1.52 -1.77 -3.05
N HIS A 74 -1.47 -2.25 -1.81
CA HIS A 74 -0.82 -3.52 -1.49
C HIS A 74 -1.40 -4.67 -2.32
N VAL A 75 -2.72 -4.76 -2.41
CA VAL A 75 -3.41 -5.81 -3.18
C VAL A 75 -3.16 -5.67 -4.68
N ILE A 76 -3.31 -4.47 -5.24
CA ILE A 76 -3.14 -4.25 -6.69
C ILE A 76 -1.69 -4.50 -7.13
N PHE A 77 -0.72 -3.96 -6.39
CA PHE A 77 0.69 -4.03 -6.78
C PHE A 77 1.42 -5.26 -6.23
N GLY A 78 0.75 -6.08 -5.40
CA GLY A 78 1.29 -7.33 -4.89
C GLY A 78 2.43 -7.17 -3.88
N TYR A 79 2.50 -6.05 -3.17
CA TYR A 79 3.45 -5.88 -2.07
C TYR A 79 2.86 -6.44 -0.78
N PRO A 80 3.57 -7.33 -0.05
CA PRO A 80 3.06 -7.86 1.22
C PRO A 80 3.07 -6.80 2.32
N SER A 81 2.27 -7.00 3.38
CA SER A 81 2.27 -6.15 4.59
C SER A 81 3.42 -6.48 5.55
N THR A 82 4.59 -6.80 4.99
CA THR A 82 5.84 -7.02 5.74
C THR A 82 6.67 -5.74 5.77
N GLU A 83 7.66 -5.65 6.69
CA GLU A 83 8.51 -4.45 6.80
C GLU A 83 9.13 -4.02 5.46
N ASP A 84 9.64 -4.98 4.70
CA ASP A 84 10.24 -4.72 3.40
C ASP A 84 9.20 -4.47 2.29
N GLY A 85 8.02 -5.09 2.39
CA GLY A 85 6.91 -4.86 1.46
C GLY A 85 6.33 -3.45 1.61
N GLU A 86 6.17 -2.96 2.84
CA GLU A 86 5.77 -1.58 3.13
C GLU A 86 6.74 -0.57 2.50
N VAL A 87 8.05 -0.79 2.70
CA VAL A 87 9.07 0.08 2.12
C VAL A 87 9.09 -0.02 0.60
N CYS A 88 8.97 -1.23 0.03
CA CYS A 88 8.85 -1.42 -1.43
C CYS A 88 7.67 -0.66 -2.03
N LEU A 89 6.50 -0.69 -1.37
CA LEU A 89 5.34 0.08 -1.84
C LEU A 89 5.63 1.59 -1.87
N GLN A 90 6.34 2.12 -0.86
CA GLN A 90 6.67 3.54 -0.86
C GLN A 90 7.75 3.91 -1.90
N TYR A 91 8.72 3.03 -2.17
CA TYR A 91 9.65 3.21 -3.29
C TYR A 91 8.93 3.15 -4.65
N PHE A 92 7.95 2.27 -4.80
CA PHE A 92 7.09 2.23 -5.98
C PHE A 92 6.30 3.54 -6.14
N MET A 93 5.68 4.03 -5.07
CA MET A 93 4.92 5.29 -5.09
C MET A 93 5.83 6.49 -5.42
N LEU A 94 7.04 6.54 -4.85
CA LEU A 94 8.04 7.56 -5.19
C LEU A 94 8.43 7.49 -6.68
N GLY A 95 8.66 6.28 -7.20
CA GLY A 95 8.96 6.06 -8.62
C GLY A 95 7.83 6.51 -9.54
N ASN A 96 6.59 6.37 -9.12
CA ASN A 96 5.40 6.84 -9.86
C ASN A 96 5.17 8.36 -9.75
N GLY A 97 6.04 9.09 -9.06
CA GLY A 97 5.95 10.54 -8.90
C GLY A 97 5.15 11.01 -7.68
N HIS A 98 4.65 10.08 -6.87
CA HIS A 98 3.91 10.45 -5.67
C HIS A 98 4.85 10.83 -4.54
N VAL A 99 5.05 12.15 -4.36
CA VAL A 99 5.92 12.72 -3.32
C VAL A 99 5.04 13.25 -2.18
N SER A 100 5.09 12.56 -1.03
CA SER A 100 4.43 13.00 0.20
C SER A 100 5.33 12.72 1.39
N PHE A 101 5.09 13.41 2.51
CA PHE A 101 5.89 13.23 3.71
C PHE A 101 5.93 11.75 4.19
N PRO A 102 4.82 11.01 4.25
CA PRO A 102 4.85 9.59 4.61
C PRO A 102 5.69 8.73 3.65
N VAL A 103 5.62 9.01 2.34
CA VAL A 103 6.45 8.31 1.34
C VAL A 103 7.92 8.58 1.59
N LEU A 104 8.31 9.85 1.73
CA LEU A 104 9.71 10.23 1.91
C LEU A 104 10.31 9.66 3.18
N ILE A 105 9.61 9.76 4.32
CA ILE A 105 10.15 9.25 5.59
C ILE A 105 10.32 7.73 5.57
N THR A 106 9.41 6.99 4.93
CA THR A 106 9.53 5.53 4.81
C THR A 106 10.66 5.12 3.86
N VAL A 107 10.82 5.85 2.75
CA VAL A 107 11.94 5.62 1.81
C VAL A 107 13.29 5.89 2.49
N ILE A 108 13.41 6.99 3.25
CA ILE A 108 14.62 7.31 4.01
C ILE A 108 14.88 6.24 5.08
N PHE A 109 13.84 5.82 5.80
CA PHE A 109 13.96 4.72 6.77
C PHE A 109 14.51 3.45 6.11
N GLY A 110 13.95 3.03 4.98
CA GLY A 110 14.44 1.87 4.22
C GLY A 110 15.89 2.03 3.78
N ALA A 111 16.26 3.21 3.28
CA ALA A 111 17.62 3.51 2.86
C ALA A 111 18.64 3.43 4.01
N LEU A 112 18.28 3.86 5.21
CA LEU A 112 19.20 3.90 6.35
C LEU A 112 19.27 2.59 7.12
N PHE A 113 18.14 1.89 7.25
CA PHE A 113 18.03 0.78 8.20
C PHE A 113 17.81 -0.59 7.56
N MET A 114 17.69 -0.67 6.22
CA MET A 114 17.34 -1.93 5.53
C MET A 114 18.23 -2.17 4.29
N PRO A 115 19.57 -2.08 4.41
CA PRO A 115 20.48 -2.20 3.24
C PRO A 115 20.38 -3.55 2.53
N GLU A 116 20.00 -4.61 3.23
CA GLU A 116 19.81 -5.95 2.66
C GLU A 116 18.70 -6.02 1.61
N TYR A 117 17.80 -5.01 1.54
CA TYR A 117 16.69 -4.96 0.61
C TYR A 117 16.85 -3.95 -0.53
N TYR A 118 18.00 -3.30 -0.67
CA TYR A 118 18.23 -2.25 -1.68
C TYR A 118 17.89 -2.68 -3.10
N SER A 119 18.23 -3.92 -3.47
CA SER A 119 17.88 -4.45 -4.79
C SER A 119 16.36 -4.52 -5.01
N ARG A 120 15.60 -4.88 -3.98
CA ARG A 120 14.13 -4.90 -4.03
C ARG A 120 13.55 -3.50 -4.11
N PHE A 121 14.10 -2.57 -3.35
CA PHE A 121 13.69 -1.15 -3.37
C PHE A 121 13.93 -0.51 -4.73
N ALA A 122 15.09 -0.75 -5.32
CA ALA A 122 15.42 -0.27 -6.67
C ALA A 122 14.46 -0.83 -7.72
N LYS A 123 14.14 -2.13 -7.67
CA LYS A 123 13.14 -2.77 -8.55
C LYS A 123 11.76 -2.16 -8.37
N ALA A 124 11.32 -1.95 -7.14
CA ALA A 124 10.03 -1.32 -6.83
C ALA A 124 9.96 0.11 -7.39
N TYR A 125 11.00 0.91 -7.20
CA TYR A 125 11.10 2.26 -7.76
C TYR A 125 11.02 2.26 -9.29
N GLN A 126 11.79 1.39 -9.97
CA GLN A 126 11.75 1.29 -11.44
C GLN A 126 10.37 0.85 -11.94
N ARG A 127 9.74 -0.11 -11.26
CA ARG A 127 8.37 -0.53 -11.59
C ARG A 127 7.39 0.65 -11.45
N GLY A 128 7.54 1.46 -10.41
CA GLY A 128 6.73 2.68 -10.23
C GLY A 128 6.90 3.66 -11.39
N LYS A 129 8.14 3.89 -11.84
CA LYS A 129 8.43 4.76 -13.00
C LYS A 129 7.79 4.26 -14.31
N GLN A 130 7.65 2.97 -14.45
CA GLN A 130 7.11 2.33 -15.65
C GLN A 130 5.59 2.18 -15.59
N THR A 131 4.97 2.30 -14.41
CA THR A 131 3.52 2.25 -14.23
C THR A 131 2.90 3.59 -14.66
N PRO A 132 1.74 3.58 -15.36
CA PRO A 132 0.99 4.80 -15.65
C PRO A 132 0.75 5.64 -14.40
N SER A 133 0.63 6.98 -14.57
CA SER A 133 0.40 7.87 -13.42
C SER A 133 -0.84 7.47 -12.63
N LEU A 134 -0.69 7.43 -11.32
CA LEU A 134 -1.73 7.07 -10.36
C LEU A 134 -2.46 8.28 -9.75
N ASP A 135 -2.12 9.50 -10.17
CA ASP A 135 -2.62 10.74 -9.55
C ASP A 135 -4.13 10.92 -9.66
N LYS A 136 -4.72 10.42 -10.75
CA LYS A 136 -6.15 10.58 -11.06
C LYS A 136 -6.96 9.32 -10.81
N VAL A 137 -6.39 8.31 -10.13
CA VAL A 137 -7.07 7.04 -9.90
C VAL A 137 -8.12 7.19 -8.80
N GLU A 138 -9.36 6.91 -9.15
CA GLU A 138 -10.48 6.78 -8.19
C GLU A 138 -10.48 5.37 -7.59
N TRP A 139 -9.64 5.18 -6.57
CA TRP A 139 -9.36 3.88 -5.96
C TRP A 139 -10.60 3.10 -5.51
N PHE A 140 -11.63 3.79 -5.05
CA PHE A 140 -12.83 3.14 -4.52
C PHE A 140 -13.74 2.61 -5.62
N ASP A 141 -13.67 3.18 -6.81
CA ASP A 141 -14.43 2.72 -7.97
C ASP A 141 -13.87 1.41 -8.55
N LEU A 142 -12.64 1.07 -8.19
CA LEU A 142 -11.99 -0.20 -8.60
C LEU A 142 -12.45 -1.41 -7.75
N ILE A 143 -13.06 -1.18 -6.58
CA ILE A 143 -13.42 -2.22 -5.61
C ILE A 143 -14.27 -3.35 -6.22
N PRO A 144 -15.33 -3.08 -7.03
CA PRO A 144 -16.13 -4.14 -7.61
C PRO A 144 -15.50 -4.83 -8.83
N LEU A 145 -14.38 -4.32 -9.34
CA LEU A 145 -13.75 -4.83 -10.56
C LEU A 145 -12.89 -6.08 -10.26
N GLN A 146 -12.72 -6.92 -11.28
CA GLN A 146 -11.81 -8.06 -11.19
C GLN A 146 -10.36 -7.60 -10.98
N LEU A 147 -9.69 -8.13 -9.95
CA LEU A 147 -8.32 -7.73 -9.60
C LEU A 147 -7.36 -7.89 -10.79
N LYS A 148 -7.47 -9.00 -11.53
CA LYS A 148 -6.62 -9.23 -12.71
C LYS A 148 -6.80 -8.15 -13.79
N ALA A 149 -8.01 -7.67 -14.01
CA ALA A 149 -8.29 -6.59 -14.97
C ALA A 149 -7.68 -5.26 -14.48
N VAL A 150 -7.82 -4.95 -13.18
CA VAL A 150 -7.21 -3.79 -12.56
C VAL A 150 -5.68 -3.87 -12.64
N GLN A 151 -5.11 -5.03 -12.32
CA GLN A 151 -3.66 -5.26 -12.42
C GLN A 151 -3.15 -5.10 -13.85
N ALA A 152 -3.87 -5.61 -14.85
CA ALA A 152 -3.50 -5.44 -16.27
C ALA A 152 -3.48 -3.96 -16.69
N GLN A 153 -4.37 -3.14 -16.15
CA GLN A 153 -4.43 -1.71 -16.44
C GLN A 153 -3.25 -0.93 -15.84
N TYR A 154 -2.75 -1.34 -14.64
CA TYR A 154 -1.71 -0.60 -13.91
C TYR A 154 -0.41 -1.39 -13.74
N SER A 155 -0.40 -2.67 -14.06
CA SER A 155 0.81 -3.50 -14.06
C SER A 155 1.30 -3.57 -15.49
N LEU A 156 2.51 -3.12 -15.70
CA LEU A 156 3.22 -3.45 -16.93
C LEU A 156 3.31 -4.97 -17.01
N HIS A 157 2.99 -5.47 -18.18
CA HIS A 157 3.25 -6.86 -18.51
C HIS A 157 4.71 -7.18 -18.16
N ILE A 158 4.89 -8.03 -17.16
CA ILE A 158 6.16 -8.66 -16.84
C ILE A 158 6.34 -9.84 -17.79
#